data_c6e0d4b69c661a765eacf27bc6892177
#
_entry.id   c6e0d4b69c661a765eacf27bc6892177
#
_cell.length_a   1.000
_cell.length_b   1.000
_cell.length_c   1.000
_cell.angle_alpha   90.00
_cell.angle_beta   90.00
_cell.angle_gamma   90.00
#
_symmetry.space_group_name_H-M   'P 1'
#
loop_
_entity.id
_entity.type
_entity.pdbx_description
1 polymer ?
#
loop_
_entity_poly.entity_id
_entity_poly.type
_entity_poly.pdbx_seq_one_letter_code
_entity_poly.pdbx_strand_id
1 'polypeptide(L)'
;MNFLCYTTINLQVEPKQAKGEFMLAGVYLATKKDKTVYYRSNITHKGRHISLGSFPTEVQAHQAYTAARELLSGAETIDEAFYRTNQLAFEKIVSLINFRDNHMYIPTPIYLRKNYFSYYLSIHRELKFDIDDLFYYSSHRILKRQGHLYVNHYGMQITLLGRYGIKNHAVNGRDFCFVNGDENDFRYSNLEIINPYFGVERIDKNGRDHYRVRIHIHGNVTVGTYQNAIDAAIAYNKAVDLAHQAGIAKNFPENYIEELSGSSYADIYQQIVLSPGYLSYLKGLPHK
;
A
#
# COMPACT_ATOMS: atom_id res chain seq x y z
N MET A 1 30.35 -27.88 21.40
CA MET A 1 29.70 -26.55 21.36
C MET A 1 28.23 -26.77 21.00
N ASN A 2 27.41 -26.93 22.05
CA ASN A 2 25.98 -27.31 21.89
C ASN A 2 25.13 -26.08 21.73
N PHE A 3 24.46 -25.94 20.59
CA PHE A 3 23.41 -24.95 20.39
C PHE A 3 22.09 -25.51 20.95
N LEU A 4 21.63 -24.94 22.03
CA LEU A 4 20.29 -25.17 22.60
C LEU A 4 19.27 -24.40 21.77
N CYS A 5 18.42 -25.14 21.08
CA CYS A 5 17.26 -24.63 20.36
C CYS A 5 16.14 -24.39 21.39
N TYR A 6 15.82 -23.12 21.68
CA TYR A 6 14.65 -22.78 22.51
C TYR A 6 13.39 -22.83 21.63
N THR A 7 12.69 -23.96 21.70
CA THR A 7 11.31 -24.07 21.22
C THR A 7 10.40 -23.39 22.21
N THR A 8 9.88 -22.21 21.85
CA THR A 8 8.80 -21.54 22.60
C THR A 8 7.52 -22.32 22.39
N ILE A 9 7.16 -23.15 23.35
CA ILE A 9 5.86 -23.81 23.42
C ILE A 9 4.83 -22.73 23.79
N ASN A 10 4.08 -22.23 22.83
CA ASN A 10 2.85 -21.47 23.06
C ASN A 10 1.78 -22.43 23.58
N LEU A 11 1.72 -22.62 24.86
CA LEU A 11 0.57 -23.24 25.53
C LEU A 11 -0.61 -22.29 25.38
N GLN A 12 -1.43 -22.51 24.34
CA GLN A 12 -2.79 -21.99 24.30
C GLN A 12 -3.57 -22.71 25.43
N VAL A 13 -3.67 -22.04 26.57
CA VAL A 13 -4.59 -22.45 27.62
C VAL A 13 -5.99 -22.15 27.10
N GLU A 14 -6.65 -23.17 26.59
CA GLU A 14 -8.10 -23.09 26.34
C GLU A 14 -8.79 -22.78 27.69
N PRO A 15 -9.64 -21.73 27.76
CA PRO A 15 -10.39 -21.46 28.96
C PRO A 15 -11.32 -22.66 29.23
N LYS A 16 -11.13 -23.33 30.38
CA LYS A 16 -12.05 -24.35 30.87
C LYS A 16 -13.45 -23.76 30.91
N GLN A 17 -14.38 -24.30 30.11
CA GLN A 17 -15.79 -23.97 30.20
C GLN A 17 -16.31 -24.25 31.60
N ALA A 18 -16.92 -23.26 32.23
CA ALA A 18 -17.68 -23.47 33.45
C ALA A 18 -18.83 -24.44 33.13
N LYS A 19 -18.87 -25.54 33.85
CA LYS A 19 -19.93 -26.57 33.71
C LYS A 19 -21.26 -25.94 34.11
N GLY A 20 -22.20 -25.72 33.16
CA GLY A 20 -23.59 -25.48 33.49
C GLY A 20 -24.37 -24.48 32.65
N GLU A 21 -23.75 -23.57 31.89
CA GLU A 21 -24.51 -22.65 31.02
C GLU A 21 -24.38 -23.10 29.55
N PHE A 22 -25.54 -23.41 28.93
CA PHE A 22 -25.62 -23.67 27.49
C PHE A 22 -25.45 -22.36 26.74
N MET A 23 -24.25 -22.12 26.24
CA MET A 23 -23.97 -20.97 25.36
C MET A 23 -24.71 -21.13 24.03
N LEU A 24 -25.17 -20.03 23.46
CA LEU A 24 -25.76 -19.98 22.12
C LEU A 24 -24.77 -20.45 21.05
N ALA A 25 -25.28 -21.05 19.98
CA ALA A 25 -24.48 -21.65 18.92
C ALA A 25 -23.47 -20.62 18.35
N GLY A 26 -22.21 -21.04 18.16
CA GLY A 26 -21.12 -20.22 17.64
C GLY A 26 -20.53 -19.20 18.61
N VAL A 27 -20.95 -19.21 19.90
CA VAL A 27 -20.52 -18.26 20.93
C VAL A 27 -19.59 -18.93 21.93
N TYR A 28 -18.58 -18.19 22.36
CA TYR A 28 -17.58 -18.61 23.35
C TYR A 28 -17.31 -17.47 24.34
N LEU A 29 -17.41 -17.78 25.64
CA LEU A 29 -17.08 -16.87 26.70
C LEU A 29 -15.56 -16.63 26.75
N ALA A 30 -15.14 -15.39 26.90
CA ALA A 30 -13.74 -15.01 27.07
C ALA A 30 -13.60 -13.89 28.11
N THR A 31 -12.44 -13.81 28.74
CA THR A 31 -12.14 -12.81 29.77
C THR A 31 -10.85 -12.07 29.41
N LYS A 32 -10.87 -10.75 29.52
CA LYS A 32 -9.68 -9.90 29.39
C LYS A 32 -8.78 -9.99 30.62
N LYS A 33 -7.58 -9.43 30.54
CA LYS A 33 -6.64 -9.36 31.69
C LYS A 33 -7.21 -8.57 32.88
N ASP A 34 -8.06 -7.60 32.63
CA ASP A 34 -8.77 -6.78 33.63
C ASP A 34 -10.03 -7.46 34.20
N LYS A 35 -10.23 -8.76 33.91
CA LYS A 35 -11.39 -9.57 34.29
C LYS A 35 -12.71 -9.18 33.60
N THR A 36 -12.70 -8.27 32.64
CA THR A 36 -13.88 -7.94 31.83
C THR A 36 -14.28 -9.16 30.99
N VAL A 37 -15.54 -9.59 31.11
CA VAL A 37 -16.13 -10.68 30.33
C VAL A 37 -16.56 -10.16 28.96
N TYR A 38 -16.33 -10.93 27.91
CA TYR A 38 -16.81 -10.69 26.56
C TYR A 38 -17.07 -12.01 25.82
N TYR A 39 -17.74 -11.94 24.68
CA TYR A 39 -18.17 -13.10 23.91
C TYR A 39 -17.50 -13.09 22.56
N ARG A 40 -16.87 -14.21 22.17
CA ARG A 40 -16.32 -14.41 20.83
C ARG A 40 -17.32 -15.16 19.97
N SER A 41 -17.46 -14.72 18.72
CA SER A 41 -18.27 -15.43 17.73
C SER A 41 -17.36 -16.08 16.69
N ASN A 42 -17.57 -17.34 16.41
CA ASN A 42 -16.80 -18.12 15.44
C ASN A 42 -17.75 -19.01 14.60
N ILE A 43 -17.36 -19.28 13.36
CA ILE A 43 -18.04 -20.23 12.49
C ILE A 43 -17.03 -21.17 11.83
N THR A 44 -17.40 -22.44 11.68
CA THR A 44 -16.62 -23.38 10.87
C THR A 44 -17.35 -23.65 9.57
N HIS A 45 -16.69 -23.38 8.44
CA HIS A 45 -17.24 -23.62 7.11
C HIS A 45 -16.19 -24.30 6.23
N LYS A 46 -16.56 -25.37 5.53
CA LYS A 46 -15.65 -26.17 4.66
C LYS A 46 -14.29 -26.47 5.33
N GLY A 47 -14.34 -26.90 6.62
CA GLY A 47 -13.13 -27.24 7.40
C GLY A 47 -12.32 -26.03 7.90
N ARG A 48 -12.70 -24.78 7.56
CA ARG A 48 -12.03 -23.57 8.01
C ARG A 48 -12.73 -22.96 9.22
N HIS A 49 -11.98 -22.76 10.31
CA HIS A 49 -12.46 -22.04 11.48
C HIS A 49 -12.25 -20.53 11.29
N ILE A 50 -13.33 -19.74 11.38
CA ILE A 50 -13.34 -18.30 11.07
C ILE A 50 -13.84 -17.53 12.28
N SER A 51 -13.02 -16.60 12.79
CA SER A 51 -13.46 -15.66 13.82
C SER A 51 -14.31 -14.55 13.20
N LEU A 52 -15.50 -14.32 13.78
CA LEU A 52 -16.43 -13.28 13.36
C LEU A 52 -16.28 -12.00 14.16
N GLY A 53 -15.64 -12.06 15.33
CA GLY A 53 -15.39 -10.90 16.16
C GLY A 53 -15.59 -11.18 17.64
N SER A 54 -15.52 -10.11 18.44
CA SER A 54 -15.75 -10.10 19.87
C SER A 54 -16.84 -9.09 20.20
N PHE A 55 -17.78 -9.49 21.07
CA PHE A 55 -19.01 -8.77 21.36
C PHE A 55 -19.20 -8.59 22.86
N PRO A 56 -19.87 -7.52 23.32
CA PRO A 56 -20.14 -7.30 24.73
C PRO A 56 -21.20 -8.26 25.30
N THR A 57 -22.10 -8.81 24.47
CA THR A 57 -23.15 -9.72 24.89
C THR A 57 -23.17 -11.02 24.10
N GLU A 58 -23.68 -12.09 24.72
CA GLU A 58 -23.89 -13.39 24.08
C GLU A 58 -24.84 -13.30 22.88
N VAL A 59 -25.92 -12.54 23.02
CA VAL A 59 -26.91 -12.33 21.96
C VAL A 59 -26.31 -11.72 20.72
N GLN A 60 -25.49 -10.66 20.86
CA GLN A 60 -24.81 -10.03 19.72
C GLN A 60 -23.81 -10.98 19.05
N ALA A 61 -23.07 -11.76 19.83
CA ALA A 61 -22.16 -12.77 19.30
C ALA A 61 -22.91 -13.85 18.51
N HIS A 62 -24.07 -14.29 19.00
CA HIS A 62 -24.93 -15.25 18.30
C HIS A 62 -25.58 -14.67 17.04
N GLN A 63 -26.01 -13.43 17.06
CA GLN A 63 -26.52 -12.74 15.88
C GLN A 63 -25.46 -12.66 14.77
N ALA A 64 -24.19 -12.38 15.12
CA ALA A 64 -23.09 -12.40 14.16
C ALA A 64 -22.85 -13.80 13.58
N TYR A 65 -22.96 -14.86 14.39
CA TYR A 65 -22.89 -16.25 13.93
C TYR A 65 -24.02 -16.57 12.95
N THR A 66 -25.27 -16.20 13.28
CA THR A 66 -26.44 -16.45 12.43
C THR A 66 -26.32 -15.71 11.11
N ALA A 67 -25.94 -14.41 11.12
CA ALA A 67 -25.70 -13.64 9.92
C ALA A 67 -24.60 -14.24 9.03
N ALA A 68 -23.50 -14.70 9.63
CA ALA A 68 -22.43 -15.37 8.88
C ALA A 68 -22.88 -16.68 8.24
N ARG A 69 -23.69 -17.48 8.95
CA ARG A 69 -24.26 -18.72 8.41
C ARG A 69 -25.20 -18.46 7.23
N GLU A 70 -26.04 -17.44 7.33
CA GLU A 70 -26.93 -17.03 6.25
C GLU A 70 -26.15 -16.57 5.01
N LEU A 71 -25.11 -15.73 5.19
CA LEU A 71 -24.24 -15.30 4.10
C LEU A 71 -23.57 -16.47 3.39
N LEU A 72 -23.07 -17.46 4.14
CA LEU A 72 -22.37 -18.62 3.59
C LEU A 72 -23.29 -19.61 2.87
N SER A 73 -24.59 -19.61 3.17
CA SER A 73 -25.60 -20.47 2.53
C SER A 73 -26.48 -19.75 1.51
N GLY A 74 -26.45 -18.42 1.50
CA GLY A 74 -27.24 -17.56 0.60
C GLY A 74 -26.57 -17.27 -0.73
N ALA A 75 -27.17 -16.38 -1.51
CA ALA A 75 -26.68 -15.91 -2.80
C ALA A 75 -26.57 -14.37 -2.88
N GLU A 76 -26.65 -13.70 -1.73
CA GLU A 76 -26.58 -12.23 -1.66
C GLU A 76 -25.24 -11.69 -2.16
N THR A 77 -25.29 -10.52 -2.79
CA THR A 77 -24.12 -9.73 -3.15
C THR A 77 -23.53 -9.04 -1.92
N ILE A 78 -22.33 -8.48 -2.06
CA ILE A 78 -21.67 -7.70 -0.99
C ILE A 78 -22.55 -6.51 -0.58
N ASP A 79 -23.15 -5.81 -1.56
CA ASP A 79 -24.01 -4.64 -1.31
C ASP A 79 -25.27 -5.04 -0.56
N GLU A 80 -26.00 -6.05 -1.02
CA GLU A 80 -27.20 -6.55 -0.37
C GLU A 80 -26.92 -6.97 1.07
N ALA A 81 -25.86 -7.74 1.29
CA ALA A 81 -25.45 -8.19 2.61
C ALA A 81 -25.09 -7.03 3.54
N PHE A 82 -24.41 -6.00 3.04
CA PHE A 82 -24.03 -4.83 3.82
C PHE A 82 -25.27 -4.05 4.33
N TYR A 83 -26.26 -3.84 3.47
CA TYR A 83 -27.48 -3.11 3.86
C TYR A 83 -28.45 -3.97 4.69
N ARG A 84 -28.38 -5.29 4.59
CA ARG A 84 -29.23 -6.20 5.34
C ARG A 84 -28.76 -6.41 6.78
N THR A 85 -27.43 -6.52 7.02
CA THR A 85 -26.89 -6.89 8.33
C THR A 85 -25.90 -5.87 8.86
N ASN A 86 -26.09 -5.48 10.14
CA ASN A 86 -25.17 -4.69 10.92
C ASN A 86 -24.40 -5.51 11.98
N GLN A 87 -24.58 -6.83 11.99
CA GLN A 87 -24.00 -7.73 12.99
C GLN A 87 -22.56 -8.16 12.67
N LEU A 88 -22.12 -7.92 11.43
CA LEU A 88 -20.78 -8.25 10.97
C LEU A 88 -20.06 -6.99 10.48
N ALA A 89 -18.78 -6.90 10.77
CA ALA A 89 -17.94 -5.87 10.16
C ALA A 89 -17.93 -6.04 8.63
N PHE A 90 -17.98 -4.94 7.89
CA PHE A 90 -18.02 -4.95 6.41
C PHE A 90 -16.92 -5.83 5.79
N GLU A 91 -15.69 -5.71 6.31
CA GLU A 91 -14.57 -6.54 5.86
C GLU A 91 -14.83 -8.04 6.03
N LYS A 92 -15.55 -8.41 7.09
CA LYS A 92 -15.93 -9.80 7.33
C LYS A 92 -17.00 -10.26 6.35
N ILE A 93 -17.94 -9.41 6.00
CA ILE A 93 -18.94 -9.67 4.95
C ILE A 93 -18.24 -10.00 3.63
N VAL A 94 -17.31 -9.14 3.19
CA VAL A 94 -16.53 -9.36 1.96
C VAL A 94 -15.77 -10.69 2.00
N SER A 95 -15.04 -10.95 3.11
CA SER A 95 -14.25 -12.20 3.26
C SER A 95 -15.10 -13.46 3.23
N LEU A 96 -16.31 -13.42 3.85
CA LEU A 96 -17.22 -14.58 3.87
C LEU A 96 -17.86 -14.82 2.50
N ILE A 97 -18.30 -13.76 1.82
CA ILE A 97 -18.85 -13.85 0.47
C ILE A 97 -17.79 -14.34 -0.51
N ASN A 98 -16.56 -13.81 -0.44
CA ASN A 98 -15.45 -14.33 -1.24
C ASN A 98 -15.21 -15.82 -0.98
N PHE A 99 -15.24 -16.25 0.28
CA PHE A 99 -15.04 -17.66 0.64
C PHE A 99 -16.19 -18.56 0.12
N ARG A 100 -17.43 -18.08 0.17
CA ARG A 100 -18.59 -18.77 -0.40
C ARG A 100 -18.43 -19.00 -1.91
N ASP A 101 -18.12 -17.91 -2.63
CA ASP A 101 -18.16 -17.86 -4.10
C ASP A 101 -16.89 -18.44 -4.74
N ASN A 102 -15.72 -18.06 -4.20
CA ASN A 102 -14.41 -18.38 -4.76
C ASN A 102 -13.70 -19.53 -4.02
N HIS A 103 -14.29 -20.10 -2.97
CA HIS A 103 -13.75 -21.21 -2.17
C HIS A 103 -12.40 -20.94 -1.50
N MET A 104 -11.97 -19.68 -1.46
CA MET A 104 -10.72 -19.22 -0.85
C MET A 104 -11.03 -18.23 0.27
N TYR A 105 -10.68 -18.58 1.51
CA TYR A 105 -10.81 -17.65 2.63
C TYR A 105 -9.62 -16.69 2.66
N ILE A 106 -9.89 -15.40 2.49
CA ILE A 106 -8.91 -14.31 2.58
C ILE A 106 -9.34 -13.41 3.75
N PRO A 107 -8.48 -13.18 4.77
CA PRO A 107 -8.84 -12.41 5.96
C PRO A 107 -8.98 -10.89 5.72
N THR A 108 -8.35 -10.35 4.69
CA THR A 108 -8.51 -8.98 4.22
C THR A 108 -9.75 -8.86 3.33
N PRO A 109 -10.36 -7.66 3.17
CA PRO A 109 -11.61 -7.48 2.42
C PRO A 109 -11.40 -7.57 0.91
N ILE A 110 -10.97 -8.74 0.45
CA ILE A 110 -10.70 -9.06 -0.94
C ILE A 110 -11.83 -9.92 -1.50
N TYR A 111 -12.29 -9.57 -2.71
CA TYR A 111 -13.16 -10.40 -3.52
C TYR A 111 -12.46 -10.72 -4.85
N LEU A 112 -12.28 -12.02 -5.13
CA LEU A 112 -11.63 -12.48 -6.35
C LEU A 112 -12.56 -12.32 -7.55
N ARG A 113 -12.01 -11.78 -8.64
CA ARG A 113 -12.62 -11.71 -9.96
C ARG A 113 -11.86 -12.64 -10.91
N LYS A 114 -12.28 -12.70 -12.16
CA LYS A 114 -11.69 -13.62 -13.16
C LYS A 114 -10.19 -13.36 -13.39
N ASN A 115 -9.79 -12.10 -13.57
CA ASN A 115 -8.42 -11.70 -13.98
C ASN A 115 -7.78 -10.67 -13.04
N TYR A 116 -8.47 -10.25 -11.99
CA TYR A 116 -8.02 -9.28 -10.99
C TYR A 116 -8.71 -9.56 -9.66
N PHE A 117 -8.40 -8.82 -8.64
CA PHE A 117 -9.20 -8.83 -7.42
C PHE A 117 -9.60 -7.42 -7.00
N SER A 118 -10.73 -7.36 -6.32
CA SER A 118 -11.26 -6.17 -5.70
C SER A 118 -10.84 -6.14 -4.24
N TYR A 119 -10.26 -5.03 -3.77
CA TYR A 119 -10.00 -4.78 -2.35
C TYR A 119 -10.94 -3.67 -1.88
N TYR A 120 -11.83 -3.97 -0.95
CA TYR A 120 -12.82 -3.03 -0.46
C TYR A 120 -12.30 -2.24 0.74
N LEU A 121 -12.13 -0.93 0.58
CA LEU A 121 -11.89 -0.02 1.70
C LEU A 121 -13.18 0.34 2.43
N SER A 122 -14.28 0.38 1.73
CA SER A 122 -15.66 0.58 2.21
C SER A 122 -16.62 0.09 1.15
N ILE A 123 -17.93 0.10 1.45
CA ILE A 123 -18.97 -0.23 0.47
C ILE A 123 -18.93 0.68 -0.78
N HIS A 124 -18.48 1.92 -0.62
CA HIS A 124 -18.42 2.92 -1.70
C HIS A 124 -17.03 3.07 -2.33
N ARG A 125 -16.04 2.29 -1.87
CA ARG A 125 -14.68 2.40 -2.38
C ARG A 125 -14.02 1.04 -2.55
N GLU A 126 -13.99 0.61 -3.78
CA GLU A 126 -13.34 -0.60 -4.28
C GLU A 126 -12.03 -0.22 -4.98
N LEU A 127 -10.93 -0.89 -4.64
CA LEU A 127 -9.68 -0.81 -5.36
C LEU A 127 -9.50 -2.07 -6.18
N LYS A 128 -8.92 -1.94 -7.39
CA LYS A 128 -8.65 -3.08 -8.28
C LYS A 128 -7.16 -3.32 -8.38
N PHE A 129 -6.75 -4.58 -8.29
CA PHE A 129 -5.35 -5.00 -8.38
C PHE A 129 -5.20 -6.22 -9.27
N ASP A 130 -4.03 -6.38 -9.88
CA ASP A 130 -3.71 -7.60 -10.60
C ASP A 130 -3.63 -8.81 -9.66
N ILE A 131 -3.94 -9.99 -10.19
CA ILE A 131 -3.96 -11.23 -9.40
C ILE A 131 -2.58 -11.56 -8.80
N ASP A 132 -1.49 -11.11 -9.41
CA ASP A 132 -0.13 -11.31 -8.95
C ASP A 132 0.15 -10.63 -7.59
N ASP A 133 -0.57 -9.56 -7.28
CA ASP A 133 -0.50 -8.86 -5.99
C ASP A 133 -1.35 -9.53 -4.88
N LEU A 134 -2.13 -10.57 -5.20
CA LEU A 134 -3.05 -11.21 -4.25
C LEU A 134 -2.35 -11.72 -3.00
N PHE A 135 -1.21 -12.39 -3.17
CA PHE A 135 -0.45 -12.93 -2.05
C PHE A 135 -0.05 -11.83 -1.05
N TYR A 136 0.35 -10.68 -1.56
CA TYR A 136 0.73 -9.54 -0.74
C TYR A 136 -0.46 -8.96 0.02
N TYR A 137 -1.52 -8.57 -0.68
CA TYR A 137 -2.69 -7.92 -0.06
C TYR A 137 -3.59 -8.88 0.75
N SER A 138 -3.45 -10.20 0.58
CA SER A 138 -4.12 -11.17 1.43
C SER A 138 -3.66 -11.10 2.89
N SER A 139 -2.44 -10.65 3.14
CA SER A 139 -1.81 -10.54 4.46
C SER A 139 -1.50 -9.10 4.90
N HIS A 140 -1.49 -8.15 3.97
CA HIS A 140 -1.21 -6.73 4.24
C HIS A 140 -2.47 -5.89 4.10
N ARG A 141 -2.94 -5.36 5.22
CA ARG A 141 -4.13 -4.50 5.24
C ARG A 141 -3.80 -3.12 4.70
N ILE A 142 -4.63 -2.64 3.77
CA ILE A 142 -4.54 -1.27 3.28
C ILE A 142 -5.17 -0.33 4.30
N LEU A 143 -4.42 0.69 4.68
CA LEU A 143 -4.81 1.73 5.63
C LEU A 143 -4.83 3.10 4.93
N LYS A 144 -5.55 4.05 5.51
CA LYS A 144 -5.63 5.43 5.01
C LYS A 144 -5.18 6.41 6.09
N ARG A 145 -4.29 7.33 5.73
CA ARG A 145 -3.84 8.42 6.59
C ARG A 145 -3.66 9.69 5.76
N GLN A 146 -4.27 10.79 6.18
CA GLN A 146 -4.18 12.10 5.50
C GLN A 146 -4.44 12.03 3.99
N GLY A 147 -5.41 11.20 3.58
CA GLY A 147 -5.74 11.02 2.16
C GLY A 147 -4.95 9.92 1.45
N HIS A 148 -3.78 9.56 1.92
CA HIS A 148 -2.91 8.57 1.30
C HIS A 148 -3.24 7.15 1.75
N LEU A 149 -3.21 6.21 0.80
CA LEU A 149 -3.32 4.77 1.04
C LEU A 149 -1.93 4.18 1.23
N TYR A 150 -1.79 3.33 2.25
CA TYR A 150 -0.52 2.69 2.57
C TYR A 150 -0.72 1.32 3.22
N VAL A 151 0.31 0.54 3.24
CA VAL A 151 0.41 -0.72 3.99
C VAL A 151 1.56 -0.65 4.98
N ASN A 152 1.41 -1.33 6.10
CA ASN A 152 2.52 -1.54 7.04
C ASN A 152 3.32 -2.77 6.61
N HIS A 153 4.62 -2.60 6.39
CA HIS A 153 5.53 -3.66 6.01
C HIS A 153 6.83 -3.55 6.81
N TYR A 154 7.10 -4.51 7.67
CA TYR A 154 8.27 -4.52 8.58
C TYR A 154 8.47 -3.21 9.37
N GLY A 155 7.37 -2.64 9.90
CA GLY A 155 7.41 -1.38 10.66
C GLY A 155 7.46 -0.09 9.82
N MET A 156 7.62 -0.20 8.50
CA MET A 156 7.58 0.94 7.59
C MET A 156 6.20 1.10 6.96
N GLN A 157 5.82 2.36 6.68
CA GLN A 157 4.61 2.68 5.92
C GLN A 157 4.98 2.84 4.44
N ILE A 158 4.52 1.92 3.62
CA ILE A 158 4.74 1.97 2.16
C ILE A 158 3.44 2.42 1.52
N THR A 159 3.47 3.53 0.78
CA THR A 159 2.30 3.98 0.01
C THR A 159 1.97 2.98 -1.11
N LEU A 160 0.70 2.87 -1.48
CA LEU A 160 0.31 1.98 -2.58
C LEU A 160 1.08 2.33 -3.86
N LEU A 161 1.13 3.61 -4.21
CA LEU A 161 1.87 4.08 -5.40
C LEU A 161 3.37 3.77 -5.32
N GLY A 162 3.96 3.79 -4.12
CA GLY A 162 5.36 3.44 -3.91
C GLY A 162 5.71 2.00 -4.31
N ARG A 163 4.74 1.07 -4.26
CA ARG A 163 4.92 -0.31 -4.75
C ARG A 163 5.11 -0.41 -6.27
N TYR A 164 4.60 0.58 -6.99
CA TYR A 164 4.73 0.71 -8.45
C TYR A 164 5.93 1.57 -8.86
N GLY A 165 6.85 1.90 -7.92
CA GLY A 165 7.97 2.79 -8.19
C GLY A 165 7.60 4.27 -8.27
N ILE A 166 6.34 4.62 -8.00
CA ILE A 166 5.86 6.01 -8.02
C ILE A 166 6.21 6.68 -6.70
N LYS A 167 6.87 7.82 -6.77
CA LYS A 167 7.40 8.55 -5.61
C LYS A 167 6.29 9.16 -4.76
N ASN A 168 6.51 9.30 -3.46
CA ASN A 168 5.51 9.80 -2.51
C ASN A 168 5.00 11.23 -2.81
N HIS A 169 5.80 12.03 -3.53
CA HIS A 169 5.45 13.40 -3.93
C HIS A 169 5.05 13.53 -5.40
N ALA A 170 4.91 12.39 -6.10
CA ALA A 170 4.48 12.36 -7.49
C ALA A 170 3.04 12.87 -7.62
N VAL A 171 2.78 13.61 -8.69
CA VAL A 171 1.50 14.24 -8.97
C VAL A 171 0.84 13.52 -10.16
N ASN A 172 -0.39 13.07 -9.97
CA ASN A 172 -1.20 12.49 -11.03
C ASN A 172 -1.37 13.48 -12.19
N GLY A 173 -1.24 13.00 -13.41
CA GLY A 173 -1.27 13.79 -14.64
C GLY A 173 0.05 14.48 -15.00
N ARG A 174 1.04 14.51 -14.10
CA ARG A 174 2.37 15.06 -14.34
C ARG A 174 3.47 14.00 -14.26
N ASP A 175 3.51 13.27 -13.18
CA ASP A 175 4.60 12.32 -12.90
C ASP A 175 4.18 10.87 -13.17
N PHE A 176 2.90 10.60 -13.12
CA PHE A 176 2.25 9.36 -13.50
C PHE A 176 0.80 9.63 -13.90
N CYS A 177 0.14 8.68 -14.54
CA CYS A 177 -1.30 8.75 -14.78
C CYS A 177 -1.97 7.40 -14.66
N PHE A 178 -3.29 7.44 -14.42
CA PHE A 178 -4.18 6.31 -14.59
C PHE A 178 -4.73 6.34 -16.01
N VAL A 179 -4.30 5.38 -16.84
CA VAL A 179 -4.57 5.37 -18.31
C VAL A 179 -6.07 5.42 -18.60
N ASN A 180 -6.89 4.71 -17.84
CA ASN A 180 -8.36 4.71 -17.97
C ASN A 180 -9.06 5.82 -17.16
N GLY A 181 -8.31 6.65 -16.40
CA GLY A 181 -8.82 7.71 -15.54
C GLY A 181 -9.40 7.25 -14.19
N ASP A 182 -9.46 5.95 -13.90
CA ASP A 182 -9.93 5.41 -12.61
C ASP A 182 -8.79 5.36 -11.59
N GLU A 183 -8.76 6.30 -10.64
CA GLU A 183 -7.75 6.38 -9.56
C GLU A 183 -7.85 5.26 -8.53
N ASN A 184 -8.86 4.40 -8.61
CA ASN A 184 -8.98 3.21 -7.78
C ASN A 184 -8.54 1.92 -8.49
N ASP A 185 -8.13 2.02 -9.75
CA ASP A 185 -7.64 0.90 -10.53
C ASP A 185 -6.10 0.86 -10.56
N PHE A 186 -5.54 0.07 -9.63
CA PHE A 186 -4.10 -0.11 -9.43
C PHE A 186 -3.51 -1.27 -10.25
N ARG A 187 -4.19 -1.74 -11.29
CA ARG A 187 -3.60 -2.74 -12.18
C ARG A 187 -2.43 -2.14 -12.95
N TYR A 188 -1.39 -2.95 -13.16
CA TYR A 188 -0.16 -2.50 -13.85
C TYR A 188 -0.43 -1.89 -15.22
N SER A 189 -1.41 -2.46 -15.96
CA SER A 189 -1.81 -1.94 -17.28
C SER A 189 -2.47 -0.56 -17.23
N ASN A 190 -2.91 -0.10 -16.08
CA ASN A 190 -3.58 1.20 -15.88
C ASN A 190 -2.66 2.27 -15.27
N LEU A 191 -1.48 1.92 -14.81
CA LEU A 191 -0.52 2.85 -14.22
C LEU A 191 0.63 3.11 -15.19
N GLU A 192 0.75 4.34 -15.66
CA GLU A 192 1.86 4.79 -16.51
C GLU A 192 2.73 5.80 -15.75
N ILE A 193 4.03 5.55 -15.68
CA ILE A 193 5.00 6.47 -15.07
C ILE A 193 5.51 7.40 -16.14
N ILE A 194 5.21 8.69 -16.01
CA ILE A 194 5.61 9.76 -16.94
C ILE A 194 7.01 10.28 -16.58
N ASN A 195 7.27 10.52 -15.30
CA ASN A 195 8.53 11.07 -14.78
C ASN A 195 9.16 10.12 -13.75
N PRO A 196 9.99 9.15 -14.19
CA PRO A 196 10.58 8.16 -13.28
C PRO A 196 11.69 8.72 -12.37
N TYR A 197 12.28 9.86 -12.74
CA TYR A 197 13.46 10.41 -12.05
C TYR A 197 13.14 11.62 -11.16
N PHE A 198 13.87 11.74 -10.04
CA PHE A 198 13.76 12.90 -9.13
C PHE A 198 14.22 14.19 -9.80
N GLY A 199 13.44 15.25 -9.59
CA GLY A 199 13.75 16.57 -10.12
C GLY A 199 13.68 16.70 -11.63
N VAL A 200 13.29 15.64 -12.34
CA VAL A 200 13.11 15.61 -13.79
C VAL A 200 11.63 15.73 -14.12
N GLU A 201 11.29 16.59 -15.06
CA GLU A 201 9.93 16.82 -15.54
C GLU A 201 9.92 16.80 -17.07
N ARG A 202 9.14 15.91 -17.67
CA ARG A 202 8.91 15.90 -19.11
C ARG A 202 8.08 17.12 -19.51
N ILE A 203 8.56 17.87 -20.48
CA ILE A 203 7.88 19.04 -21.06
C ILE A 203 7.83 18.91 -22.57
N ASP A 204 6.73 19.31 -23.16
CA ASP A 204 6.67 19.48 -24.63
C ASP A 204 7.32 20.81 -25.02
N LYS A 205 8.18 20.78 -26.02
CA LYS A 205 8.74 21.97 -26.62
C LYS A 205 8.69 21.82 -28.14
N ASN A 206 7.73 22.49 -28.77
CA ASN A 206 7.50 22.45 -30.22
C ASN A 206 7.23 21.03 -30.76
N GLY A 207 6.40 20.25 -30.05
CA GLY A 207 6.04 18.89 -30.42
C GLY A 207 7.14 17.86 -30.20
N ARG A 208 8.15 18.18 -29.40
CA ARG A 208 9.21 17.26 -28.97
C ARG A 208 9.34 17.20 -27.46
N ASP A 209 9.51 16.01 -26.94
CA ASP A 209 9.79 15.82 -25.53
C ASP A 209 11.15 16.39 -25.16
N HIS A 210 11.17 17.18 -24.10
CA HIS A 210 12.36 17.65 -23.41
C HIS A 210 12.21 17.40 -21.93
N TYR A 211 13.31 17.38 -21.21
CA TYR A 211 13.36 17.04 -19.79
C TYR A 211 13.97 18.18 -19.01
N ARG A 212 13.12 18.92 -18.30
CA ARG A 212 13.53 20.02 -17.44
C ARG A 212 13.96 19.48 -16.08
N VAL A 213 15.14 19.89 -15.64
CA VAL A 213 15.68 19.50 -14.33
C VAL A 213 15.56 20.66 -13.36
N ARG A 214 15.00 20.38 -12.18
CA ARG A 214 14.88 21.31 -11.06
C ARG A 214 15.33 20.67 -9.76
N ILE A 215 16.00 21.45 -8.90
CA ILE A 215 16.38 21.06 -7.55
C ILE A 215 15.74 22.03 -6.56
N HIS A 216 15.21 21.52 -5.45
CA HIS A 216 14.59 22.33 -4.42
C HIS A 216 15.56 22.58 -3.25
N ILE A 217 16.24 23.72 -3.23
CA ILE A 217 17.15 24.16 -2.16
C ILE A 217 16.39 25.07 -1.18
N HIS A 218 16.32 26.37 -1.41
CA HIS A 218 15.46 27.33 -0.70
C HIS A 218 14.20 27.69 -1.51
N GLY A 219 14.05 27.10 -2.68
CA GLY A 219 13.00 27.20 -3.68
C GLY A 219 13.36 26.31 -4.85
N ASN A 220 12.53 26.29 -5.89
CA ASN A 220 12.80 25.50 -7.09
C ASN A 220 13.80 26.22 -7.98
N VAL A 221 15.00 25.66 -8.12
CA VAL A 221 16.06 26.19 -8.99
C VAL A 221 16.17 25.30 -10.23
N THR A 222 16.16 25.91 -11.43
CA THR A 222 16.29 25.14 -12.68
C THR A 222 17.76 24.85 -12.95
N VAL A 223 18.07 23.57 -13.09
CA VAL A 223 19.42 23.05 -13.36
C VAL A 223 19.73 23.05 -14.86
N GLY A 224 18.74 22.75 -15.69
CA GLY A 224 18.88 22.70 -17.13
C GLY A 224 17.68 22.07 -17.82
N THR A 225 17.76 21.93 -19.15
CA THR A 225 16.79 21.20 -19.99
C THR A 225 17.56 20.32 -20.95
N TYR A 226 17.19 19.04 -21.02
CA TYR A 226 17.90 17.98 -21.76
C TYR A 226 16.97 17.28 -22.75
N GLN A 227 17.55 16.57 -23.71
CA GLN A 227 16.79 15.92 -24.78
C GLN A 227 16.25 14.54 -24.39
N ASN A 228 16.85 13.89 -23.40
CA ASN A 228 16.39 12.59 -22.89
C ASN A 228 16.34 12.58 -21.36
N ALA A 229 15.60 11.62 -20.81
CA ALA A 229 15.34 11.50 -19.39
C ALA A 229 16.59 11.06 -18.60
N ILE A 230 17.47 10.25 -19.22
CA ILE A 230 18.69 9.72 -18.60
C ILE A 230 19.68 10.86 -18.36
N ASP A 231 19.97 11.67 -19.39
CA ASP A 231 20.85 12.84 -19.24
C ASP A 231 20.31 13.83 -18.19
N ALA A 232 19.00 14.02 -18.18
CA ALA A 232 18.35 14.86 -17.18
C ALA A 232 18.49 14.30 -15.76
N ALA A 233 18.38 12.98 -15.58
CA ALA A 233 18.57 12.33 -14.29
C ALA A 233 20.02 12.44 -13.79
N ILE A 234 21.00 12.26 -14.69
CA ILE A 234 22.43 12.43 -14.37
C ILE A 234 22.72 13.91 -14.06
N ALA A 235 22.13 14.85 -14.81
CA ALA A 235 22.26 16.27 -14.53
C ALA A 235 21.71 16.66 -13.14
N TYR A 236 20.62 16.02 -12.72
CA TYR A 236 20.10 16.20 -11.37
C TYR A 236 21.10 15.70 -10.32
N ASN A 237 21.65 14.49 -10.46
CA ASN A 237 22.65 13.94 -9.54
C ASN A 237 23.89 14.86 -9.48
N LYS A 238 24.41 15.30 -10.63
CA LYS A 238 25.52 16.27 -10.69
C LYS A 238 25.19 17.58 -10.00
N ALA A 239 23.96 18.06 -10.12
CA ALA A 239 23.54 19.27 -9.42
C ALA A 239 23.47 19.06 -7.91
N VAL A 240 23.03 17.89 -7.43
CA VAL A 240 23.05 17.52 -6.00
C VAL A 240 24.49 17.54 -5.46
N ASP A 241 25.43 16.92 -6.16
CA ASP A 241 26.85 16.89 -5.75
C ASP A 241 27.42 18.30 -5.62
N LEU A 242 27.17 19.17 -6.60
CA LEU A 242 27.61 20.57 -6.54
C LEU A 242 26.93 21.37 -5.43
N ALA A 243 25.65 21.08 -5.12
CA ALA A 243 24.97 21.70 -4.00
C ALA A 243 25.60 21.29 -2.66
N HIS A 244 25.95 20.02 -2.49
CA HIS A 244 26.67 19.53 -1.31
C HIS A 244 28.06 20.17 -1.20
N GLN A 245 28.81 20.27 -2.30
CA GLN A 245 30.11 20.97 -2.34
C GLN A 245 30.00 22.46 -1.99
N ALA A 246 28.86 23.07 -2.31
CA ALA A 246 28.54 24.45 -1.93
C ALA A 246 28.04 24.61 -0.49
N GLY A 247 28.07 23.54 0.32
CA GLY A 247 27.71 23.56 1.75
C GLY A 247 26.23 23.34 2.05
N ILE A 248 25.42 22.89 1.07
CA ILE A 248 24.00 22.57 1.30
C ILE A 248 23.91 21.20 1.99
N ALA A 249 23.56 21.17 3.27
CA ALA A 249 23.43 19.94 4.07
C ALA A 249 22.10 19.19 3.87
N LYS A 250 21.24 19.60 2.92
CA LYS A 250 19.96 18.96 2.66
C LYS A 250 20.17 17.59 2.01
N ASN A 251 19.46 16.58 2.50
CA ASN A 251 19.44 15.27 1.86
C ASN A 251 18.55 15.32 0.60
N PHE A 252 19.12 15.01 -0.56
CA PHE A 252 18.44 14.91 -1.84
C PHE A 252 18.40 13.44 -2.25
N PRO A 253 17.25 12.93 -2.77
CA PRO A 253 17.19 11.59 -3.33
C PRO A 253 18.08 11.52 -4.60
N GLU A 254 18.88 10.47 -4.72
CA GLU A 254 19.65 10.20 -5.93
C GLU A 254 18.80 9.46 -6.97
N ASN A 255 19.07 9.71 -8.25
CA ASN A 255 18.51 8.93 -9.34
C ASN A 255 19.43 7.75 -9.64
N TYR A 256 18.91 6.56 -9.48
CA TYR A 256 19.57 5.33 -9.93
C TYR A 256 19.12 5.02 -11.37
N ILE A 257 20.07 4.73 -12.26
CA ILE A 257 19.83 4.51 -13.69
C ILE A 257 20.32 3.12 -14.03
N GLU A 258 19.39 2.16 -14.04
CA GLU A 258 19.69 0.72 -14.21
C GLU A 258 20.22 0.39 -15.61
N GLU A 259 19.84 1.20 -16.64
CA GLU A 259 20.17 0.98 -18.03
C GLU A 259 21.65 1.28 -18.37
N LEU A 260 22.38 1.93 -17.47
CA LEU A 260 23.76 2.34 -17.71
C LEU A 260 24.77 1.53 -16.89
N SER A 261 25.88 1.18 -17.54
CA SER A 261 27.08 0.74 -16.81
C SER A 261 27.71 1.90 -16.06
N GLY A 262 28.51 1.61 -15.01
CA GLY A 262 29.18 2.65 -14.24
C GLY A 262 30.13 3.52 -15.09
N SER A 263 30.81 2.95 -16.10
CA SER A 263 31.67 3.70 -17.03
C SER A 263 30.84 4.65 -17.92
N SER A 264 29.74 4.16 -18.50
CA SER A 264 28.87 5.01 -19.35
C SER A 264 28.24 6.13 -18.54
N TYR A 265 27.84 5.86 -17.28
CA TYR A 265 27.36 6.90 -16.38
C TYR A 265 28.42 7.98 -16.13
N ALA A 266 29.65 7.57 -15.82
CA ALA A 266 30.74 8.52 -15.55
C ALA A 266 31.07 9.39 -16.76
N ASP A 267 31.07 8.83 -17.97
CA ASP A 267 31.31 9.57 -19.22
C ASP A 267 30.22 10.63 -19.43
N ILE A 268 28.95 10.26 -19.31
CA ILE A 268 27.85 11.21 -19.45
C ILE A 268 27.89 12.27 -18.32
N TYR A 269 28.16 11.86 -17.09
CA TYR A 269 28.27 12.77 -15.94
C TYR A 269 29.34 13.85 -16.17
N GLN A 270 30.51 13.49 -16.75
CA GLN A 270 31.57 14.44 -17.06
C GLN A 270 31.14 15.43 -18.14
N GLN A 271 30.46 14.96 -19.19
CA GLN A 271 30.06 15.74 -20.36
C GLN A 271 28.85 16.63 -20.11
N ILE A 272 27.96 16.26 -19.17
CA ILE A 272 26.74 17.03 -18.90
C ILE A 272 27.07 18.44 -18.42
N VAL A 273 26.47 19.40 -19.11
CA VAL A 273 26.59 20.84 -18.79
C VAL A 273 25.34 21.28 -18.02
N LEU A 274 25.55 21.91 -16.86
CA LEU A 274 24.48 22.52 -16.08
C LEU A 274 24.31 23.99 -16.51
N SER A 275 23.10 24.55 -16.29
CA SER A 275 22.80 25.90 -16.69
C SER A 275 23.70 26.92 -15.96
N PRO A 276 24.13 28.00 -16.64
CA PRO A 276 24.87 29.08 -15.99
C PRO A 276 24.10 29.70 -14.82
N GLY A 277 22.76 29.75 -14.91
CA GLY A 277 21.90 30.23 -13.83
C GLY A 277 22.00 29.40 -12.56
N TYR A 278 22.05 28.08 -12.67
CA TYR A 278 22.25 27.19 -11.52
C TYR A 278 23.64 27.39 -10.88
N LEU A 279 24.69 27.43 -11.72
CA LEU A 279 26.06 27.61 -11.24
C LEU A 279 26.24 28.97 -10.55
N SER A 280 25.63 30.03 -11.08
CA SER A 280 25.63 31.36 -10.46
C SER A 280 24.84 31.37 -9.14
N TYR A 281 23.73 30.68 -9.07
CA TYR A 281 22.95 30.52 -7.84
C TYR A 281 23.80 29.89 -6.71
N LEU A 282 24.51 28.80 -6.99
CA LEU A 282 25.38 28.17 -5.99
C LEU A 282 26.50 29.09 -5.51
N LYS A 283 27.14 29.88 -6.41
CA LYS A 283 28.17 30.85 -6.05
C LYS A 283 27.67 31.99 -5.18
N GLY A 284 26.39 32.37 -5.30
CA GLY A 284 25.75 33.41 -4.52
C GLY A 284 25.24 32.95 -3.14
N LEU A 285 25.38 31.69 -2.80
CA LEU A 285 24.99 31.18 -1.47
C LEU A 285 26.01 31.63 -0.41
N PRO A 286 25.56 32.06 0.78
CA PRO A 286 26.47 32.42 1.86
C PRO A 286 27.27 31.18 2.27
N HIS A 287 28.58 31.23 2.15
CA HIS A 287 29.47 30.23 2.71
C HIS A 287 29.32 30.24 4.23
N LYS A 288 28.82 29.11 4.80
CA LYS A 288 28.79 28.89 6.25
C LYS A 288 30.12 28.39 6.74
#